data_93468f46f89a9bba232fc4a219c4bfff
#
_entry.id   93468f46f89a9bba232fc4a219c4bfff
#
_cell.length_a   1.000
_cell.length_b   1.000
_cell.length_c   1.000
_cell.angle_alpha   90.00
_cell.angle_beta   90.00
_cell.angle_gamma   90.00
#
_symmetry.space_group_name_H-M   'P 1'
#
loop_
_entity.id
_entity.type
_entity.pdbx_description
1 polymer ?
#
loop_
_entity_poly.entity_id
_entity_poly.type
_entity_poly.pdbx_seq_one_letter_code
_entity_poly.pdbx_strand_id
1 'polypeptide(L)'
;MNDIEFIETLKQKRNACDYSQSRLAQELQISRQNLNEIENGKTKASKEMKHILLHYLDYCNCTQPFTLTIDYLRVRFPTTDALEIIKNVLAMKSEYFIHEDYGMFGYEEQYIYGDISVNASKDSSMGVLLELRGMGCRNLEYVLQARGIDWYYFLSSCIDYQ
;
A
#
# COMPACT_ATOMS: atom_id res chain seq x y z
N MET A 1 -25.36 -12.61 -19.94
CA MET A 1 -24.35 -13.65 -20.19
C MET A 1 -24.97 -15.00 -19.88
N ASN A 2 -25.05 -15.88 -20.89
CA ASN A 2 -25.56 -17.27 -20.71
C ASN A 2 -24.50 -18.15 -20.04
N ASP A 3 -24.88 -19.42 -19.68
CA ASP A 3 -23.96 -20.29 -18.92
C ASP A 3 -22.72 -20.71 -19.74
N ILE A 4 -22.88 -20.90 -21.06
CA ILE A 4 -21.77 -21.29 -21.95
C ILE A 4 -20.76 -20.13 -22.07
N GLU A 5 -21.25 -18.95 -22.39
CA GLU A 5 -20.46 -17.74 -22.49
C GLU A 5 -19.71 -17.43 -21.19
N PHE A 6 -20.37 -17.65 -20.05
CA PHE A 6 -19.74 -17.50 -18.73
C PHE A 6 -18.57 -18.46 -18.54
N ILE A 7 -18.75 -19.75 -18.86
CA ILE A 7 -17.71 -20.78 -18.70
C ILE A 7 -16.48 -20.47 -19.57
N GLU A 8 -16.72 -20.08 -20.82
CA GLU A 8 -15.63 -19.70 -21.73
C GLU A 8 -14.87 -18.48 -21.20
N THR A 9 -15.60 -17.45 -20.80
CA THR A 9 -15.02 -16.22 -20.23
C THR A 9 -14.22 -16.53 -18.96
N LEU A 10 -14.75 -17.36 -18.06
CA LEU A 10 -14.10 -17.76 -16.82
C LEU A 10 -12.77 -18.47 -17.08
N LYS A 11 -12.76 -19.44 -17.99
CA LYS A 11 -11.53 -20.17 -18.37
C LYS A 11 -10.50 -19.25 -19.00
N GLN A 12 -10.93 -18.38 -19.91
CA GLN A 12 -10.06 -17.42 -20.60
C GLN A 12 -9.40 -16.47 -19.61
N LYS A 13 -10.20 -15.85 -18.73
CA LYS A 13 -9.69 -14.91 -17.70
C LYS A 13 -8.76 -15.61 -16.71
N ARG A 14 -9.12 -16.81 -16.23
CA ARG A 14 -8.26 -17.57 -15.31
C ARG A 14 -6.91 -17.90 -15.93
N ASN A 15 -6.88 -18.33 -17.18
CA ASN A 15 -5.65 -18.64 -17.90
C ASN A 15 -4.81 -17.36 -18.18
N ALA A 16 -5.47 -16.25 -18.47
CA ALA A 16 -4.79 -14.96 -18.66
C ALA A 16 -4.12 -14.44 -17.38
N CYS A 17 -4.68 -14.77 -16.20
CA CYS A 17 -4.07 -14.50 -14.90
C CYS A 17 -3.02 -15.54 -14.46
N ASP A 18 -2.74 -16.54 -15.25
CA ASP A 18 -1.86 -17.67 -14.91
C ASP A 18 -2.28 -18.43 -13.63
N TYR A 19 -3.59 -18.48 -13.37
CA TYR A 19 -4.17 -19.18 -12.23
C TYR A 19 -4.50 -20.64 -12.57
N SER A 20 -3.96 -21.57 -11.77
CA SER A 20 -4.48 -22.94 -11.75
C SER A 20 -5.88 -22.98 -11.08
N GLN A 21 -6.69 -23.98 -11.40
CA GLN A 21 -7.98 -24.18 -10.70
C GLN A 21 -7.78 -24.30 -9.19
N SER A 22 -6.71 -24.96 -8.74
CA SER A 22 -6.40 -25.11 -7.31
C SER A 22 -6.12 -23.78 -6.65
N ARG A 23 -5.33 -22.92 -7.28
CA ARG A 23 -4.99 -21.59 -6.76
C ARG A 23 -6.21 -20.69 -6.71
N LEU A 24 -7.00 -20.62 -7.79
CA LEU A 24 -8.21 -19.80 -7.81
C LEU A 24 -9.23 -20.26 -6.76
N ALA A 25 -9.41 -21.58 -6.61
CA ALA A 25 -10.32 -22.14 -5.61
C ALA A 25 -9.86 -21.80 -4.17
N GLN A 26 -8.56 -21.87 -3.89
CA GLN A 26 -7.99 -21.52 -2.59
C GLN A 26 -8.19 -20.04 -2.27
N GLU A 27 -7.88 -19.14 -3.20
CA GLU A 27 -8.03 -17.68 -3.02
C GLU A 27 -9.49 -17.28 -2.75
N LEU A 28 -10.44 -17.93 -3.41
CA LEU A 28 -11.87 -17.68 -3.25
C LEU A 28 -12.54 -18.52 -2.16
N GLN A 29 -11.78 -19.35 -1.44
CA GLN A 29 -12.25 -20.23 -0.38
C GLN A 29 -13.38 -21.17 -0.82
N ILE A 30 -13.32 -21.65 -2.07
CA ILE A 30 -14.25 -22.63 -2.63
C ILE A 30 -13.51 -23.95 -2.87
N SER A 31 -14.26 -25.07 -2.98
CA SER A 31 -13.61 -26.34 -3.31
C SER A 31 -13.14 -26.37 -4.77
N ARG A 32 -11.95 -26.94 -5.02
CA ARG A 32 -11.44 -27.16 -6.38
C ARG A 32 -12.42 -27.99 -7.22
N GLN A 33 -13.07 -28.97 -6.59
CA GLN A 33 -14.05 -29.79 -7.25
C GLN A 33 -15.22 -28.97 -7.76
N ASN A 34 -15.76 -28.07 -6.94
CA ASN A 34 -16.84 -27.17 -7.34
C ASN A 34 -16.46 -26.29 -8.52
N LEU A 35 -15.27 -25.67 -8.46
CA LEU A 35 -14.76 -24.85 -9.57
C LEU A 35 -14.61 -25.68 -10.86
N ASN A 36 -14.07 -26.88 -10.75
CA ASN A 36 -13.94 -27.80 -11.90
C ASN A 36 -15.29 -28.22 -12.49
N GLU A 37 -16.28 -28.45 -11.66
CA GLU A 37 -17.64 -28.78 -12.10
C GLU A 37 -18.32 -27.60 -12.81
N ILE A 38 -18.11 -26.37 -12.29
CA ILE A 38 -18.58 -25.14 -12.92
C ILE A 38 -17.92 -24.96 -14.29
N GLU A 39 -16.61 -25.06 -14.37
CA GLU A 39 -15.85 -24.90 -15.63
C GLU A 39 -16.20 -25.97 -16.69
N ASN A 40 -16.65 -27.14 -16.27
CA ASN A 40 -17.08 -28.21 -17.17
C ASN A 40 -18.58 -28.22 -17.41
N GLY A 41 -19.31 -27.24 -16.90
CA GLY A 41 -20.76 -27.13 -17.10
C GLY A 41 -21.60 -28.22 -16.41
N LYS A 42 -21.00 -28.95 -15.46
CA LYS A 42 -21.68 -29.99 -14.68
C LYS A 42 -22.55 -29.39 -13.57
N THR A 43 -22.12 -28.26 -13.03
CA THR A 43 -22.84 -27.53 -12.00
C THR A 43 -23.02 -26.09 -12.46
N LYS A 44 -24.24 -25.54 -12.29
CA LYS A 44 -24.51 -24.13 -12.60
C LYS A 44 -24.05 -23.24 -11.44
N ALA A 45 -23.24 -22.24 -11.76
CA ALA A 45 -22.89 -21.22 -10.79
C ALA A 45 -24.07 -20.28 -10.53
N SER A 46 -24.30 -19.93 -9.27
CA SER A 46 -25.27 -18.91 -8.90
C SER A 46 -24.87 -17.54 -9.48
N LYS A 47 -25.80 -16.60 -9.51
CA LYS A 47 -25.55 -15.24 -10.01
C LYS A 47 -24.44 -14.55 -9.23
N GLU A 48 -24.44 -14.74 -7.92
CA GLU A 48 -23.44 -14.23 -6.98
C GLU A 48 -22.07 -14.88 -7.25
N MET A 49 -22.03 -16.20 -7.43
CA MET A 49 -20.77 -16.92 -7.71
C MET A 49 -20.17 -16.50 -9.04
N LYS A 50 -20.98 -16.31 -10.08
CA LYS A 50 -20.51 -15.78 -11.37
C LYS A 50 -19.89 -14.39 -11.21
N HIS A 51 -20.54 -13.52 -10.44
CA HIS A 51 -20.04 -12.18 -10.17
C HIS A 51 -18.71 -12.23 -9.44
N ILE A 52 -18.59 -13.01 -8.36
CA ILE A 52 -17.37 -13.16 -7.56
C ILE A 52 -16.21 -13.66 -8.44
N LEU A 53 -16.41 -14.74 -9.20
CA LEU A 53 -15.38 -15.35 -10.03
C LEU A 53 -14.86 -14.38 -11.11
N LEU A 54 -15.75 -13.71 -11.83
CA LEU A 54 -15.36 -12.80 -12.88
C LEU A 54 -14.73 -11.50 -12.32
N HIS A 55 -15.33 -10.94 -11.27
CA HIS A 55 -14.83 -9.73 -10.64
C HIS A 55 -13.42 -9.94 -10.08
N TYR A 56 -13.17 -11.07 -9.40
CA TYR A 56 -11.85 -11.41 -8.88
C TYR A 56 -10.80 -11.54 -9.99
N LEU A 57 -11.15 -12.24 -11.10
CA LEU A 57 -10.24 -12.39 -12.23
C LEU A 57 -10.03 -11.09 -13.01
N ASP A 58 -11.03 -10.20 -13.07
CA ASP A 58 -10.87 -8.87 -13.63
C ASP A 58 -9.90 -8.02 -12.78
N TYR A 59 -10.01 -8.13 -11.46
CA TYR A 59 -9.06 -7.50 -10.53
C TYR A 59 -7.63 -8.02 -10.74
N CYS A 60 -7.45 -9.35 -10.89
CA CYS A 60 -6.15 -9.97 -11.14
C CYS A 60 -5.58 -9.67 -12.54
N ASN A 61 -6.46 -9.49 -13.54
CA ASN A 61 -6.11 -9.11 -14.92
C ASN A 61 -5.92 -7.60 -15.11
N CYS A 62 -6.06 -6.81 -14.05
CA CYS A 62 -5.86 -5.38 -14.14
C CYS A 62 -4.38 -5.12 -14.42
N THR A 63 -4.03 -5.08 -15.73
CA THR A 63 -2.68 -4.78 -16.22
C THR A 63 -2.33 -3.30 -16.07
N GLN A 64 -3.29 -2.48 -15.67
CA GLN A 64 -3.02 -1.11 -15.28
C GLN A 64 -2.29 -1.14 -13.94
N PRO A 65 -1.07 -0.63 -13.87
CA PRO A 65 -0.38 -0.55 -12.61
C PRO A 65 -1.25 0.24 -11.63
N PHE A 66 -1.57 -0.36 -10.50
CA PHE A 66 -2.27 0.33 -9.43
C PHE A 66 -1.35 1.44 -8.93
N THR A 67 -1.73 2.69 -9.16
CA THR A 67 -0.97 3.84 -8.70
C THR A 67 -1.57 4.31 -7.39
N LEU A 68 -0.88 4.04 -6.29
CA LEU A 68 -1.18 4.62 -5.00
C LEU A 68 -0.57 6.02 -4.93
N THR A 69 -1.42 7.01 -4.73
CA THR A 69 -1.00 8.38 -4.52
C THR A 69 -1.31 8.80 -3.09
N ILE A 70 -0.30 9.25 -2.37
CA ILE A 70 -0.45 9.76 -1.00
C ILE A 70 -0.27 11.26 -1.04
N ASP A 71 -1.29 12.01 -0.60
CA ASP A 71 -1.25 13.48 -0.54
C ASP A 71 -1.01 14.02 0.87
N TYR A 72 -1.20 13.16 1.87
CA TYR A 72 -0.97 13.51 3.26
C TYR A 72 -0.60 12.28 4.06
N LEU A 73 0.46 12.39 4.86
CA LEU A 73 0.89 11.34 5.79
C LEU A 73 1.33 11.99 7.09
N ARG A 74 0.89 11.39 8.20
CA ARG A 74 1.36 11.73 9.54
C ARG A 74 1.66 10.45 10.29
N VAL A 75 2.89 10.33 10.80
CA VAL A 75 3.35 9.18 11.58
C VAL A 75 4.03 9.68 12.84
N ARG A 76 3.67 9.10 13.99
CA ARG A 76 4.33 9.38 15.26
C ARG A 76 5.23 8.21 15.65
N PHE A 77 6.45 8.52 16.05
CA PHE A 77 7.46 7.56 16.52
C PHE A 77 7.70 7.74 18.02
N PRO A 78 7.97 6.66 18.78
CA PRO A 78 8.17 6.74 20.22
C PRO A 78 9.54 7.31 20.63
N THR A 79 10.44 7.55 19.70
CA THR A 79 11.74 8.23 19.96
C THR A 79 11.55 9.72 20.18
N THR A 80 12.51 10.37 20.89
CA THR A 80 12.61 11.83 21.02
C THR A 80 13.65 12.44 20.07
N ASP A 81 14.34 11.61 19.30
CA ASP A 81 15.41 12.04 18.39
C ASP A 81 14.88 12.21 16.95
N ALA A 82 14.62 13.46 16.56
CA ALA A 82 14.20 13.80 15.20
C ALA A 82 15.26 13.43 14.15
N LEU A 83 16.56 13.56 14.48
CA LEU A 83 17.64 13.27 13.53
C LEU A 83 17.72 11.77 13.23
N GLU A 84 17.36 10.93 14.19
CA GLU A 84 17.25 9.50 13.99
C GLU A 84 16.17 9.18 12.93
N ILE A 85 15.00 9.82 13.00
CA ILE A 85 13.93 9.63 12.02
C ILE A 85 14.32 10.15 10.64
N ILE A 86 14.97 11.32 10.57
CA ILE A 86 15.47 11.88 9.30
C ILE A 86 16.46 10.92 8.64
N LYS A 87 17.39 10.38 9.42
CA LYS A 87 18.46 9.52 8.91
C LYS A 87 17.98 8.11 8.58
N ASN A 88 17.23 7.48 9.47
CA ASN A 88 16.93 6.04 9.38
C ASN A 88 15.59 5.77 8.69
N VAL A 89 14.57 6.60 8.89
CA VAL A 89 13.24 6.42 8.27
C VAL A 89 13.15 7.13 6.93
N LEU A 90 13.42 8.44 6.88
CA LEU A 90 13.44 9.18 5.62
C LEU A 90 14.69 8.86 4.78
N ALA A 91 15.72 8.33 5.43
CA ALA A 91 17.05 8.08 4.87
C ALA A 91 17.61 9.32 4.13
N MET A 92 17.37 10.50 4.68
CA MET A 92 17.83 11.81 4.18
C MET A 92 18.94 12.35 5.06
N LYS A 93 19.72 13.29 4.50
CA LYS A 93 20.74 14.00 5.28
C LYS A 93 20.10 15.14 6.05
N SER A 94 20.40 15.25 7.33
CA SER A 94 19.89 16.32 8.20
C SER A 94 20.32 17.72 7.74
N GLU A 95 21.43 17.82 7.03
CA GLU A 95 21.94 19.08 6.44
C GLU A 95 20.96 19.76 5.47
N TYR A 96 20.00 19.01 4.92
CA TYR A 96 18.98 19.54 4.02
C TYR A 96 17.79 20.14 4.75
N PHE A 97 17.69 19.90 6.07
CA PHE A 97 16.57 20.37 6.88
C PHE A 97 16.95 21.67 7.60
N ILE A 98 16.00 22.60 7.60
CA ILE A 98 16.09 23.81 8.42
C ILE A 98 15.60 23.41 9.83
N HIS A 99 16.44 23.64 10.84
CA HIS A 99 16.08 23.43 12.24
C HIS A 99 15.49 24.72 12.82
N GLU A 100 14.38 24.59 13.54
CA GLU A 100 13.72 25.68 14.27
C GLU A 100 13.45 25.26 15.72
N ASP A 101 13.73 26.19 16.65
CA ASP A 101 13.57 25.99 18.11
C ASP A 101 12.10 26.09 18.57
N TYR A 102 11.16 25.86 17.66
CA TYR A 102 9.74 25.72 17.93
C TYR A 102 9.14 24.74 16.95
N GLY A 103 8.16 23.98 17.41
CA GLY A 103 7.47 22.96 16.58
C GLY A 103 5.99 23.24 16.44
N MET A 104 5.36 22.51 15.54
CA MET A 104 3.90 22.49 15.36
C MET A 104 3.23 21.59 16.42
N PHE A 105 1.94 21.80 16.66
CA PHE A 105 1.11 20.93 17.50
C PHE A 105 1.60 20.74 18.96
N GLY A 106 2.34 21.72 19.49
CA GLY A 106 2.86 21.65 20.85
C GLY A 106 4.23 20.94 20.96
N TYR A 107 4.86 20.61 19.85
CA TYR A 107 6.24 20.15 19.81
C TYR A 107 7.22 21.32 20.03
N GLU A 108 8.38 21.03 20.60
CA GLU A 108 9.34 22.04 21.06
C GLU A 108 10.32 22.46 19.97
N GLU A 109 10.55 21.59 18.99
CA GLU A 109 11.44 21.85 17.85
C GLU A 109 10.92 21.18 16.58
N GLN A 110 11.37 21.67 15.44
CA GLN A 110 11.06 21.06 14.16
C GLN A 110 12.23 21.14 13.18
N TYR A 111 12.25 20.18 12.27
CA TYR A 111 13.14 20.09 11.13
C TYR A 111 12.31 20.10 9.85
N ILE A 112 12.57 21.04 8.95
CA ILE A 112 11.76 21.30 7.76
C ILE A 112 12.59 21.13 6.49
N TYR A 113 12.07 20.37 5.55
CA TYR A 113 12.55 20.28 4.18
C TYR A 113 11.35 20.42 3.21
N GLY A 114 11.13 21.63 2.69
CA GLY A 114 9.92 21.93 1.91
C GLY A 114 8.65 21.66 2.71
N ASP A 115 7.79 20.76 2.20
CA ASP A 115 6.54 20.34 2.85
C ASP A 115 6.71 19.04 3.67
N ILE A 116 7.94 18.66 3.99
CA ILE A 116 8.27 17.58 4.92
C ILE A 116 8.65 18.23 6.25
N SER A 117 7.97 17.88 7.34
CA SER A 117 8.32 18.33 8.67
C SER A 117 8.49 17.17 9.65
N VAL A 118 9.52 17.27 10.48
CA VAL A 118 9.79 16.33 11.57
C VAL A 118 9.80 17.15 12.85
N ASN A 119 8.77 16.97 13.67
CA ASN A 119 8.60 17.71 14.92
C ASN A 119 9.01 16.81 16.07
N ALA A 120 9.81 17.32 17.01
CA ALA A 120 10.26 16.56 18.17
C ALA A 120 9.91 17.25 19.48
N SER A 121 9.66 16.42 20.49
CA SER A 121 9.46 16.85 21.86
C SER A 121 10.45 16.14 22.77
N LYS A 122 10.88 16.80 23.82
CA LYS A 122 11.66 16.20 24.93
C LYS A 122 10.80 15.26 25.79
N ASP A 123 9.49 15.42 25.69
CA ASP A 123 8.54 14.50 26.34
C ASP A 123 8.39 13.22 25.49
N SER A 124 8.86 12.10 26.04
CA SER A 124 8.78 10.79 25.41
C SER A 124 7.32 10.35 25.12
N SER A 125 6.35 10.89 25.85
CA SER A 125 4.93 10.60 25.59
C SER A 125 4.43 11.23 24.29
N MET A 126 5.06 12.30 23.83
CA MET A 126 4.78 12.93 22.53
C MET A 126 5.60 12.33 21.39
N GLY A 127 6.86 11.98 21.66
CA GLY A 127 7.76 11.39 20.68
C GLY A 127 8.12 12.33 19.52
N VAL A 128 8.37 11.76 18.35
CA VAL A 128 8.65 12.48 17.09
C VAL A 128 7.49 12.32 16.13
N LEU A 129 7.04 13.42 15.54
CA LEU A 129 5.97 13.46 14.54
C LEU A 129 6.54 13.81 13.18
N LEU A 130 6.51 12.84 12.27
CA LEU A 130 6.74 13.07 10.83
C LEU A 130 5.43 13.49 10.19
N GLU A 131 5.45 14.59 9.44
CA GLU A 131 4.32 15.06 8.65
C GLU A 131 4.78 15.38 7.21
N LEU A 132 4.04 14.85 6.25
CA LEU A 132 4.21 15.09 4.83
C LEU A 132 2.91 15.69 4.30
N ARG A 133 2.97 16.84 3.64
CA ARG A 133 1.81 17.52 3.08
C ARG A 133 1.98 17.71 1.59
N GLY A 134 0.99 17.38 0.80
CA GLY A 134 0.94 17.65 -0.63
C GLY A 134 2.26 17.42 -1.36
N MET A 135 2.99 18.48 -1.64
CA MET A 135 4.32 18.40 -2.29
C MET A 135 5.35 17.65 -1.47
N GLY A 136 5.24 17.60 -0.14
CA GLY A 136 6.12 16.80 0.71
C GLY A 136 5.99 15.30 0.42
N CYS A 137 4.76 14.82 0.18
CA CYS A 137 4.54 13.44 -0.25
C CYS A 137 5.16 13.18 -1.64
N ARG A 138 5.03 14.12 -2.58
CA ARG A 138 5.63 14.01 -3.92
C ARG A 138 7.17 14.01 -3.85
N ASN A 139 7.74 14.91 -3.06
CA ASN A 139 9.18 15.00 -2.88
C ASN A 139 9.75 13.71 -2.27
N LEU A 140 9.08 13.16 -1.24
CA LEU A 140 9.48 11.88 -0.68
C LEU A 140 9.33 10.75 -1.70
N GLU A 141 8.23 10.70 -2.47
CA GLU A 141 8.02 9.71 -3.52
C GLU A 141 9.17 9.67 -4.53
N TYR A 142 9.66 10.83 -4.99
CA TYR A 142 10.83 10.89 -5.87
C TYR A 142 12.10 10.34 -5.21
N VAL A 143 12.29 10.60 -3.92
CA VAL A 143 13.43 10.06 -3.15
C VAL A 143 13.31 8.54 -3.02
N LEU A 144 12.12 8.01 -2.76
CA LEU A 144 11.86 6.58 -2.67
C LEU A 144 12.08 5.90 -4.02
N GLN A 145 11.52 6.44 -5.10
CA GLN A 145 11.69 5.92 -6.46
C GLN A 145 13.16 5.87 -6.90
N ALA A 146 13.94 6.92 -6.60
CA ALA A 146 15.37 6.96 -6.89
C ALA A 146 16.16 5.86 -6.19
N ARG A 147 15.59 5.26 -5.14
CA ARG A 147 16.17 4.14 -4.36
C ARG A 147 15.55 2.79 -4.69
N GLY A 148 14.57 2.73 -5.60
CA GLY A 148 13.83 1.51 -5.89
C GLY A 148 12.91 1.06 -4.75
N ILE A 149 12.49 2.00 -3.89
CA ILE A 149 11.58 1.76 -2.77
C ILE A 149 10.21 2.29 -3.14
N ASP A 150 9.16 1.57 -2.80
CA ASP A 150 7.77 2.01 -2.96
C ASP A 150 7.17 2.48 -1.62
N TRP A 151 5.97 3.06 -1.71
CA TRP A 151 5.24 3.51 -0.53
C TRP A 151 4.90 2.39 0.45
N TYR A 152 4.64 1.18 -0.04
CA TYR A 152 4.33 0.04 0.81
C TYR A 152 5.51 -0.31 1.71
N TYR A 153 6.71 -0.41 1.12
CA TYR A 153 7.93 -0.70 1.86
C TYR A 153 8.25 0.41 2.88
N PHE A 154 8.11 1.68 2.46
CA PHE A 154 8.32 2.82 3.34
C PHE A 154 7.35 2.81 4.54
N LEU A 155 6.04 2.60 4.30
CA LEU A 155 5.03 2.55 5.37
C LEU A 155 5.27 1.36 6.30
N SER A 156 5.66 0.20 5.76
CA SER A 156 6.03 -0.97 6.56
C SER A 156 7.22 -0.65 7.47
N SER A 157 8.26 0.01 6.95
CA SER A 157 9.42 0.42 7.77
C SER A 157 9.05 1.42 8.87
N CYS A 158 8.07 2.30 8.63
CA CYS A 158 7.54 3.19 9.67
C CYS A 158 6.85 2.41 10.81
N ILE A 159 6.15 1.32 10.48
CA ILE A 159 5.50 0.46 11.48
C ILE A 159 6.54 -0.33 12.27
N ASP A 160 7.53 -0.88 11.61
CA ASP A 160 8.62 -1.64 12.25
C ASP A 160 9.48 -0.78 13.19
N TYR A 161 9.45 0.55 13.03
CA TYR A 161 10.17 1.52 13.85
C TYR A 161 9.39 1.95 15.11
N GLN A 162 8.15 1.50 15.28
CA GLN A 162 7.30 1.77 16.44
C GLN A 162 7.53 0.72 17.54
#